data_9b6caaa4a62c4063392d0b963b94c843
#
_entry.id   9b6caaa4a62c4063392d0b963b94c843
#
_cell.length_a   1.000
_cell.length_b   1.000
_cell.length_c   1.000
_cell.angle_alpha   90.00
_cell.angle_beta   90.00
_cell.angle_gamma   90.00
#
_symmetry.space_group_name_H-M   'P 1'
#
loop_
_entity.id
_entity.type
_entity.pdbx_description
1 polymer ?
#
loop_
_entity_poly.entity_id
_entity_poly.type
_entity_poly.pdbx_seq_one_letter_code
_entity_poly.pdbx_strand_id
1 'polypeptide(L)'
;MRITLTESNTQSLLRGLRESAVDVAFVRPPYVLDAEFESERVLDEPMLIALPPDHPLSRKRSVPIAALADEDFVLYPRPIGAGLYDAIQNACLRAGFAPRVIQEAPQMASIVSLVAAGVGISIVPAAMRHMGAQGIEYRPIKGDAPHALLDMAYRRHDRSIAARNAVDMLRQLAHPEAAAGA
;
A
#
# COMPACT_ATOMS: atom_id res chain seq x y z
N MET A 1 -15.31 -7.08 23.27
CA MET A 1 -15.60 -6.46 21.95
C MET A 1 -15.36 -7.52 20.88
N ARG A 2 -16.23 -7.63 19.89
CA ARG A 2 -16.05 -8.52 18.74
C ARG A 2 -15.64 -7.64 17.54
N ILE A 3 -14.53 -8.00 16.88
CA ILE A 3 -14.02 -7.30 15.71
C ILE A 3 -14.27 -8.17 14.48
N THR A 4 -14.78 -7.57 13.42
CA THR A 4 -14.91 -8.20 12.10
C THR A 4 -14.03 -7.44 11.14
N LEU A 5 -13.15 -8.15 10.42
CA LEU A 5 -12.30 -7.57 9.39
C LEU A 5 -12.87 -7.91 8.01
N THR A 6 -12.92 -6.91 7.13
CA THR A 6 -13.34 -7.06 5.75
C THR A 6 -12.31 -6.41 4.84
N GLU A 7 -11.83 -7.13 3.84
CA GLU A 7 -10.93 -6.59 2.83
C GLU A 7 -11.73 -6.09 1.63
N SER A 8 -11.46 -4.86 1.19
CA SER A 8 -12.05 -4.26 0.00
C SER A 8 -11.19 -3.11 -0.52
N ASN A 9 -11.56 -2.52 -1.66
CA ASN A 9 -10.90 -1.33 -2.17
C ASN A 9 -11.35 -0.05 -1.43
N THR A 10 -10.56 1.04 -1.55
CA THR A 10 -10.81 2.32 -0.88
C THR A 10 -12.23 2.85 -1.09
N GLN A 11 -12.75 2.80 -2.31
CA GLN A 11 -14.10 3.31 -2.63
C GLN A 11 -15.20 2.53 -1.91
N SER A 12 -15.09 1.20 -1.90
CA SER A 12 -16.06 0.32 -1.23
C SER A 12 -16.00 0.50 0.30
N LEU A 13 -14.81 0.66 0.87
CA LEU A 13 -14.63 0.92 2.30
C LEU A 13 -15.22 2.27 2.71
N LEU A 14 -14.99 3.33 1.94
CA LEU A 14 -15.58 4.65 2.21
C LEU A 14 -17.11 4.63 2.05
N ARG A 15 -17.64 3.86 1.11
CA ARG A 15 -19.09 3.62 1.01
C ARG A 15 -19.60 2.91 2.26
N GLY A 16 -18.92 1.86 2.72
CA GLY A 16 -19.27 1.16 3.95
C GLY A 16 -19.29 2.06 5.19
N LEU A 17 -18.37 3.04 5.29
CA LEU A 17 -18.41 4.07 6.34
C LEU A 17 -19.68 4.93 6.25
N ARG A 18 -20.07 5.39 5.05
CA ARG A 18 -21.30 6.20 4.84
C ARG A 18 -22.56 5.43 5.21
N GLU A 19 -22.61 4.15 4.86
CA GLU A 19 -23.74 3.26 5.11
C GLU A 19 -23.75 2.66 6.52
N SER A 20 -22.77 3.03 7.37
CA SER A 20 -22.57 2.47 8.72
C SER A 20 -22.38 0.94 8.75
N ALA A 21 -21.98 0.35 7.64
CA ALA A 21 -21.60 -1.06 7.54
C ALA A 21 -20.17 -1.31 8.03
N VAL A 22 -19.34 -0.25 8.08
CA VAL A 22 -17.97 -0.24 8.57
C VAL A 22 -17.83 0.89 9.59
N ASP A 23 -17.17 0.64 10.69
CA ASP A 23 -16.91 1.65 11.74
C ASP A 23 -15.58 2.39 11.51
N VAL A 24 -14.56 1.67 11.08
CA VAL A 24 -13.22 2.19 10.77
C VAL A 24 -12.74 1.57 9.47
N ALA A 25 -12.19 2.38 8.58
CA ALA A 25 -11.67 1.95 7.29
C ALA A 25 -10.18 2.31 7.14
N PHE A 26 -9.36 1.37 6.72
CA PHE A 26 -7.99 1.65 6.28
C PHE A 26 -8.00 1.88 4.77
N VAL A 27 -7.66 3.09 4.34
CA VAL A 27 -7.79 3.55 2.96
C VAL A 27 -6.47 4.13 2.46
N ARG A 28 -6.26 4.06 1.15
CA ARG A 28 -5.08 4.65 0.52
C ARG A 28 -5.47 5.88 -0.30
N PRO A 29 -4.81 7.03 -0.10
CA PRO A 29 -5.04 8.21 -0.93
C PRO A 29 -4.66 7.92 -2.40
N PRO A 30 -5.26 8.67 -3.38
CA PRO A 30 -6.17 9.78 -3.19
C PRO A 30 -7.63 9.36 -2.97
N TYR A 31 -8.32 10.05 -2.09
CA TYR A 31 -9.76 9.90 -1.86
C TYR A 31 -10.35 11.24 -1.40
N VAL A 32 -11.68 11.33 -1.41
CA VAL A 32 -12.43 12.49 -0.89
C VAL A 32 -13.31 12.00 0.27
N LEU A 33 -13.28 12.73 1.38
CA LEU A 33 -14.12 12.49 2.54
C LEU A 33 -15.18 13.59 2.66
N ASP A 34 -16.39 13.19 3.04
CA ASP A 34 -17.44 14.10 3.44
C ASP A 34 -17.13 14.68 4.83
N ALA A 35 -17.70 15.85 5.17
CA ALA A 35 -17.38 16.60 6.39
C ALA A 35 -17.64 15.83 7.71
N GLU A 36 -18.44 14.78 7.68
CA GLU A 36 -18.75 13.92 8.82
C GLU A 36 -17.67 12.88 9.14
N PHE A 37 -16.68 12.69 8.25
CA PHE A 37 -15.57 11.78 8.43
C PHE A 37 -14.26 12.52 8.70
N GLU A 38 -13.38 11.84 9.38
CA GLU A 38 -11.98 12.21 9.58
C GLU A 38 -11.07 11.11 9.07
N SER A 39 -9.86 11.50 8.69
CA SER A 39 -8.80 10.54 8.43
C SER A 39 -7.48 11.02 9.00
N GLU A 40 -6.65 10.05 9.40
CA GLU A 40 -5.31 10.29 9.89
C GLU A 40 -4.34 9.27 9.32
N ARG A 41 -3.10 9.69 9.06
CA ARG A 41 -2.05 8.82 8.57
C ARG A 41 -1.64 7.83 9.64
N VAL A 42 -1.74 6.52 9.32
CA VAL A 42 -1.31 5.44 10.22
C VAL A 42 -0.07 4.72 9.72
N LEU A 43 0.23 4.83 8.42
CA LEU A 43 1.43 4.25 7.83
C LEU A 43 1.93 5.09 6.67
N ASP A 44 3.22 5.32 6.66
CA ASP A 44 3.98 5.91 5.56
C ASP A 44 5.27 5.10 5.41
N GLU A 45 5.31 4.21 4.44
CA GLU A 45 6.44 3.32 4.23
C GLU A 45 7.03 3.46 2.83
N PRO A 46 8.36 3.37 2.68
CA PRO A 46 8.97 3.33 1.35
C PRO A 46 8.55 2.07 0.61
N MET A 47 8.47 2.16 -0.71
CA MET A 47 8.25 1.00 -1.54
C MET A 47 9.58 0.33 -1.91
N LEU A 48 9.52 -0.96 -2.20
CA LEU A 48 10.64 -1.82 -2.59
C LEU A 48 10.42 -2.37 -3.98
N ILE A 49 11.50 -2.66 -4.68
CA ILE A 49 11.45 -3.44 -5.92
C ILE A 49 11.36 -4.92 -5.54
N ALA A 50 10.37 -5.59 -6.10
CA ALA A 50 10.17 -7.03 -6.00
C ALA A 50 10.65 -7.70 -7.29
N LEU A 51 11.56 -8.66 -7.16
CA LEU A 51 12.29 -9.31 -8.27
C LEU A 51 12.24 -10.83 -8.13
N PRO A 52 12.23 -11.58 -9.23
CA PRO A 52 12.56 -13.01 -9.17
C PRO A 52 13.99 -13.23 -8.62
N PRO A 53 14.29 -14.38 -7.98
CA PRO A 53 15.60 -14.61 -7.35
C PRO A 53 16.78 -14.54 -8.32
N ASP A 54 16.57 -15.04 -9.54
CA ASP A 54 17.63 -15.11 -10.56
C ASP A 54 17.76 -13.82 -11.39
N HIS A 55 17.00 -12.81 -11.08
CA HIS A 55 17.04 -11.52 -11.79
C HIS A 55 18.39 -10.83 -11.58
N PRO A 56 19.03 -10.26 -12.63
CA PRO A 56 20.35 -9.62 -12.49
C PRO A 56 20.41 -8.52 -11.43
N LEU A 57 19.31 -7.76 -11.27
CA LEU A 57 19.20 -6.70 -10.27
C LEU A 57 19.04 -7.22 -8.83
N SER A 58 18.70 -8.51 -8.63
CA SER A 58 18.56 -9.09 -7.29
C SER A 58 19.89 -9.15 -6.53
N ARG A 59 21.03 -9.15 -7.24
CA ARG A 59 22.39 -9.16 -6.66
C ARG A 59 22.83 -7.77 -6.18
N LYS A 60 22.10 -6.72 -6.50
CA LYS A 60 22.46 -5.35 -6.10
C LYS A 60 21.93 -5.03 -4.69
N ARG A 61 22.68 -4.24 -3.93
CA ARG A 61 22.27 -3.80 -2.60
C ARG A 61 21.06 -2.84 -2.64
N SER A 62 21.00 -2.01 -3.66
CA SER A 62 19.90 -1.09 -3.99
C SER A 62 19.87 -0.81 -5.48
N VAL A 63 18.71 -0.47 -6.03
CA VAL A 63 18.50 -0.30 -7.48
C VAL A 63 17.84 1.05 -7.75
N PRO A 64 18.39 1.90 -8.63
CA PRO A 64 17.71 3.11 -9.04
C PRO A 64 16.52 2.75 -9.96
N ILE A 65 15.42 3.53 -9.87
CA ILE A 65 14.21 3.28 -10.70
C ILE A 65 14.54 3.29 -12.20
N ALA A 66 15.44 4.16 -12.64
CA ALA A 66 15.88 4.22 -14.05
C ALA A 66 16.44 2.88 -14.59
N ALA A 67 16.97 2.01 -13.72
CA ALA A 67 17.46 0.69 -14.13
C ALA A 67 16.33 -0.32 -14.44
N LEU A 68 15.07 0.07 -14.23
CA LEU A 68 13.88 -0.75 -14.50
C LEU A 68 13.22 -0.40 -15.84
N ALA A 69 13.81 0.49 -16.65
CA ALA A 69 13.17 1.05 -17.85
C ALA A 69 12.82 -0.02 -18.91
N ASP A 70 13.63 -1.07 -19.01
CA ASP A 70 13.44 -2.16 -19.99
C ASP A 70 12.72 -3.37 -19.40
N GLU A 71 12.30 -3.30 -18.14
CA GLU A 71 11.69 -4.43 -17.45
C GLU A 71 10.16 -4.52 -17.69
N ASP A 72 9.64 -5.74 -17.62
CA ASP A 72 8.22 -6.02 -17.62
C ASP A 72 7.63 -5.90 -16.21
N PHE A 73 6.53 -5.16 -16.08
CA PHE A 73 5.90 -4.90 -14.78
C PHE A 73 4.63 -5.72 -14.58
N VAL A 74 4.46 -6.17 -13.33
CA VAL A 74 3.20 -6.69 -12.80
C VAL A 74 2.69 -5.67 -11.79
N LEU A 75 1.54 -5.05 -12.02
CA LEU A 75 1.03 -3.97 -11.16
C LEU A 75 -0.41 -4.21 -10.68
N TYR A 76 -0.83 -3.38 -9.76
CA TYR A 76 -2.23 -3.25 -9.36
C TYR A 76 -3.03 -2.57 -10.47
N PRO A 77 -4.26 -3.02 -10.80
CA PRO A 77 -5.13 -2.25 -11.69
C PRO A 77 -5.44 -0.87 -11.08
N ARG A 78 -5.21 0.18 -11.84
CA ARG A 78 -5.43 1.56 -11.36
C ARG A 78 -6.82 1.80 -10.75
N PRO A 79 -7.94 1.29 -11.33
CA PRO A 79 -9.26 1.48 -10.74
C PRO A 79 -9.44 0.89 -9.34
N ILE A 80 -8.63 -0.11 -8.98
CA ILE A 80 -8.69 -0.80 -7.66
C ILE A 80 -7.71 -0.18 -6.67
N GLY A 81 -6.51 0.19 -7.12
CA GLY A 81 -5.41 0.66 -6.27
C GLY A 81 -4.74 1.92 -6.79
N ALA A 82 -5.51 2.98 -7.08
CA ALA A 82 -5.02 4.22 -7.68
C ALA A 82 -3.80 4.79 -6.95
N GLY A 83 -3.80 4.81 -5.62
CA GLY A 83 -2.71 5.39 -4.84
C GLY A 83 -1.36 4.71 -5.08
N LEU A 84 -1.32 3.38 -5.05
CA LEU A 84 -0.09 2.63 -5.31
C LEU A 84 0.31 2.71 -6.79
N TYR A 85 -0.67 2.55 -7.68
CA TYR A 85 -0.43 2.63 -9.12
C TYR A 85 0.17 3.99 -9.51
N ASP A 86 -0.47 5.08 -9.10
CA ASP A 86 -0.03 6.44 -9.45
C ASP A 86 1.32 6.78 -8.81
N ALA A 87 1.61 6.30 -7.60
CA ALA A 87 2.93 6.47 -6.96
C ALA A 87 4.05 5.81 -7.77
N ILE A 88 3.84 4.58 -8.25
CA ILE A 88 4.79 3.85 -9.08
C ILE A 88 4.94 4.53 -10.44
N GLN A 89 3.83 4.84 -11.11
CA GLN A 89 3.81 5.47 -12.41
C GLN A 89 4.57 6.80 -12.39
N ASN A 90 4.28 7.65 -11.39
CA ASN A 90 4.95 8.94 -11.24
C ASN A 90 6.45 8.79 -10.97
N ALA A 91 6.85 7.79 -10.19
CA ALA A 91 8.27 7.53 -9.92
C ALA A 91 9.01 7.08 -11.20
N CYS A 92 8.40 6.23 -12.02
CA CYS A 92 8.95 5.83 -13.32
C CYS A 92 9.03 7.02 -14.30
N LEU A 93 7.99 7.84 -14.37
CA LEU A 93 7.97 9.04 -15.23
C LEU A 93 9.06 10.04 -14.82
N ARG A 94 9.27 10.27 -13.52
CA ARG A 94 10.39 11.09 -13.03
C ARG A 94 11.76 10.50 -13.40
N ALA A 95 11.86 9.18 -13.51
CA ALA A 95 13.06 8.48 -13.94
C ALA A 95 13.23 8.41 -15.47
N GLY A 96 12.31 9.01 -16.25
CA GLY A 96 12.39 9.17 -17.69
C GLY A 96 11.73 8.07 -18.52
N PHE A 97 10.90 7.19 -17.92
CA PHE A 97 10.20 6.13 -18.66
C PHE A 97 8.78 5.89 -18.13
N ALA A 98 7.94 5.25 -18.95
CA ALA A 98 6.66 4.69 -18.52
C ALA A 98 6.82 3.18 -18.33
N PRO A 99 6.33 2.59 -17.20
CA PRO A 99 6.46 1.16 -16.99
C PRO A 99 5.65 0.35 -18.00
N ARG A 100 6.26 -0.68 -18.56
CA ARG A 100 5.61 -1.62 -19.48
C ARG A 100 4.82 -2.64 -18.66
N VAL A 101 3.56 -2.36 -18.39
CA VAL A 101 2.68 -3.24 -17.61
C VAL A 101 2.19 -4.38 -18.51
N ILE A 102 2.69 -5.59 -18.29
CA ILE A 102 2.30 -6.80 -19.05
C ILE A 102 1.23 -7.62 -18.36
N GLN A 103 1.08 -7.45 -17.05
CA GLN A 103 0.10 -8.17 -16.25
C GLN A 103 -0.42 -7.28 -15.11
N GLU A 104 -1.71 -7.38 -14.85
CA GLU A 104 -2.34 -6.77 -13.68
C GLU A 104 -2.94 -7.85 -12.77
N ALA A 105 -2.90 -7.60 -11.45
CA ALA A 105 -3.53 -8.47 -10.45
C ALA A 105 -4.18 -7.62 -9.34
N PRO A 106 -5.43 -7.94 -8.94
CA PRO A 106 -6.21 -7.12 -8.00
C PRO A 106 -5.79 -7.30 -6.54
N GLN A 107 -4.95 -8.27 -6.24
CA GLN A 107 -4.45 -8.57 -4.89
C GLN A 107 -2.93 -8.55 -4.85
N MET A 108 -2.37 -7.97 -3.77
CA MET A 108 -0.93 -7.88 -3.60
C MET A 108 -0.25 -9.26 -3.53
N ALA A 109 -0.89 -10.24 -2.91
CA ALA A 109 -0.39 -11.61 -2.87
C ALA A 109 -0.26 -12.23 -4.27
N SER A 110 -1.20 -11.92 -5.17
CA SER A 110 -1.14 -12.37 -6.57
C SER A 110 -0.01 -11.69 -7.33
N ILE A 111 0.23 -10.39 -7.12
CA ILE A 111 1.37 -9.67 -7.71
C ILE A 111 2.68 -10.34 -7.29
N VAL A 112 2.86 -10.56 -5.98
CA VAL A 112 4.06 -11.19 -5.44
C VAL A 112 4.27 -12.59 -6.01
N SER A 113 3.19 -13.39 -6.13
CA SER A 113 3.26 -14.74 -6.72
C SER A 113 3.63 -14.72 -8.20
N LEU A 114 3.12 -13.76 -8.97
CA LEU A 114 3.48 -13.59 -10.39
C LEU A 114 4.95 -13.18 -10.56
N VAL A 115 5.45 -12.29 -9.70
CA VAL A 115 6.87 -11.93 -9.68
C VAL A 115 7.73 -13.14 -9.32
N ALA A 116 7.37 -13.92 -8.30
CA ALA A 116 8.07 -15.13 -7.91
C ALA A 116 8.12 -16.18 -9.05
N ALA A 117 7.06 -16.21 -9.86
CA ALA A 117 6.98 -17.08 -11.06
C ALA A 117 7.76 -16.54 -12.26
N GLY A 118 8.41 -15.37 -12.16
CA GLY A 118 9.22 -14.79 -13.24
C GLY A 118 8.43 -14.14 -14.36
N VAL A 119 7.14 -13.80 -14.13
CA VAL A 119 6.31 -13.10 -15.13
C VAL A 119 6.83 -11.68 -15.38
N GLY A 120 7.37 -11.03 -14.36
CA GLY A 120 7.93 -9.69 -14.44
C GLY A 120 8.40 -9.22 -13.08
N ILE A 121 8.63 -7.91 -12.94
CA ILE A 121 8.99 -7.26 -11.67
C ILE A 121 7.82 -6.44 -11.12
N SER A 122 7.92 -6.00 -9.86
CA SER A 122 6.97 -5.05 -9.30
C SER A 122 7.65 -4.05 -8.36
N ILE A 123 6.93 -2.99 -8.01
CA ILE A 123 7.26 -2.09 -6.90
C ILE A 123 6.13 -2.22 -5.88
N VAL A 124 6.46 -2.61 -4.66
CA VAL A 124 5.49 -3.00 -3.63
C VAL A 124 5.80 -2.32 -2.30
N PRO A 125 4.82 -2.14 -1.38
CA PRO A 125 5.05 -1.63 -0.03
C PRO A 125 6.09 -2.46 0.73
N ALA A 126 6.91 -1.84 1.58
CA ALA A 126 7.96 -2.52 2.34
C ALA A 126 7.43 -3.63 3.25
N ALA A 127 6.21 -3.49 3.76
CA ALA A 127 5.53 -4.50 4.57
C ALA A 127 5.42 -5.87 3.86
N MET A 128 5.40 -5.91 2.52
CA MET A 128 5.32 -7.15 1.75
C MET A 128 6.50 -8.10 1.99
N ARG A 129 7.65 -7.57 2.41
CA ARG A 129 8.82 -8.37 2.81
C ARG A 129 8.51 -9.33 3.96
N HIS A 130 7.60 -8.96 4.84
CA HIS A 130 7.23 -9.75 6.02
C HIS A 130 6.17 -10.81 5.75
N MET A 131 5.59 -10.85 4.56
CA MET A 131 4.58 -11.85 4.20
C MET A 131 5.17 -13.24 3.89
N GLY A 132 6.50 -13.39 3.90
CA GLY A 132 7.16 -14.69 3.80
C GLY A 132 7.02 -15.41 2.46
N ALA A 133 6.72 -14.68 1.37
CA ALA A 133 6.65 -15.27 0.05
C ALA A 133 8.01 -15.82 -0.36
N GLN A 134 8.05 -17.10 -0.76
CA GLN A 134 9.25 -17.73 -1.27
C GLN A 134 9.46 -17.40 -2.76
N GLY A 135 10.70 -17.45 -3.22
CA GLY A 135 11.02 -17.21 -4.63
C GLY A 135 10.92 -15.75 -5.05
N ILE A 136 11.14 -14.81 -4.13
CA ILE A 136 11.13 -13.38 -4.41
C ILE A 136 12.24 -12.67 -3.64
N GLU A 137 12.86 -11.69 -4.28
CA GLU A 137 13.88 -10.85 -3.70
C GLU A 137 13.39 -9.40 -3.64
N TYR A 138 13.52 -8.76 -2.49
CA TYR A 138 13.17 -7.36 -2.30
C TYR A 138 14.42 -6.49 -2.24
N ARG A 139 14.46 -5.44 -3.06
CA ARG A 139 15.59 -4.50 -3.09
C ARG A 139 15.11 -3.08 -2.81
N PRO A 140 15.84 -2.35 -1.95
CA PRO A 140 15.60 -0.93 -1.74
C PRO A 140 15.79 -0.15 -3.04
N ILE A 141 14.95 0.86 -3.25
CA ILE A 141 15.11 1.82 -4.32
C ILE A 141 16.21 2.80 -3.93
N LYS A 142 17.16 3.02 -4.83
CA LYS A 142 18.23 4.00 -4.65
C LYS A 142 17.69 5.40 -5.00
N GLY A 143 17.77 6.33 -4.06
CA GLY A 143 17.28 7.71 -4.22
C GLY A 143 15.87 7.89 -3.70
N ASP A 144 15.08 8.70 -4.39
CA ASP A 144 13.70 9.05 -4.01
C ASP A 144 12.74 7.89 -4.32
N ALA A 145 12.50 7.07 -3.33
CA ALA A 145 11.55 5.95 -3.44
C ALA A 145 10.10 6.46 -3.39
N PRO A 146 9.17 5.90 -4.16
CA PRO A 146 7.75 6.14 -3.94
C PRO A 146 7.33 5.58 -2.58
N HIS A 147 6.33 6.20 -1.96
CA HIS A 147 5.80 5.80 -0.66
C HIS A 147 4.43 5.16 -0.78
N ALA A 148 4.20 4.16 0.04
CA ALA A 148 2.90 3.54 0.25
C ALA A 148 2.26 4.14 1.49
N LEU A 149 1.24 4.96 1.26
CA LEU A 149 0.51 5.66 2.31
C LEU A 149 -0.72 4.86 2.72
N LEU A 150 -1.04 4.83 4.01
CA LEU A 150 -2.27 4.24 4.54
C LEU A 150 -2.85 5.18 5.58
N ASP A 151 -4.11 5.53 5.40
CA ASP A 151 -4.86 6.36 6.32
C ASP A 151 -5.96 5.55 7.00
N MET A 152 -6.23 5.83 8.26
CA MET A 152 -7.39 5.35 8.99
C MET A 152 -8.49 6.40 8.87
N ALA A 153 -9.63 6.04 8.29
CA ALA A 153 -10.81 6.88 8.15
C ALA A 153 -11.95 6.39 9.05
N TYR A 154 -12.66 7.32 9.70
CA TYR A 154 -13.72 7.02 10.67
C TYR A 154 -14.71 8.19 10.76
N ARG A 155 -15.89 7.97 11.40
CA ARG A 155 -16.88 9.03 11.65
C ARG A 155 -16.42 9.94 12.78
N ARG A 156 -16.43 11.25 12.54
CA ARG A 156 -16.00 12.31 13.50
C ARG A 156 -16.70 12.22 14.86
N HIS A 157 -18.01 11.97 14.84
CA HIS A 157 -18.85 11.90 16.03
C HIS A 157 -19.56 10.55 16.12
N ASP A 158 -18.80 9.45 16.09
CA ASP A 158 -19.39 8.12 16.22
C ASP A 158 -20.03 7.94 17.60
N ARG A 159 -21.28 7.45 17.61
CA ARG A 159 -22.03 7.17 18.85
C ARG A 159 -21.59 5.86 19.51
N SER A 160 -20.94 4.99 18.76
CA SER A 160 -20.45 3.71 19.25
C SER A 160 -19.19 3.92 20.11
N ILE A 161 -19.29 3.58 21.39
CA ILE A 161 -18.15 3.56 22.32
C ILE A 161 -17.07 2.59 21.81
N ALA A 162 -17.49 1.46 21.24
CA ALA A 162 -16.58 0.45 20.72
C ALA A 162 -15.78 0.98 19.51
N ALA A 163 -16.42 1.74 18.60
CA ALA A 163 -15.74 2.37 17.47
C ALA A 163 -14.70 3.39 17.93
N ARG A 164 -15.08 4.28 18.87
CA ARG A 164 -14.15 5.27 19.43
C ARG A 164 -12.94 4.63 20.10
N ASN A 165 -13.18 3.62 20.95
CA ASN A 165 -12.09 2.90 21.62
C ASN A 165 -11.18 2.20 20.62
N ALA A 166 -11.72 1.67 19.52
CA ALA A 166 -10.93 1.07 18.45
C ALA A 166 -10.04 2.11 17.75
N VAL A 167 -10.58 3.29 17.43
CA VAL A 167 -9.81 4.40 16.84
C VAL A 167 -8.68 4.82 17.79
N ASP A 168 -8.97 5.02 19.08
CA ASP A 168 -7.95 5.45 20.06
C ASP A 168 -6.85 4.40 20.24
N MET A 169 -7.20 3.12 20.27
CA MET A 169 -6.23 2.03 20.32
C MET A 169 -5.35 1.99 19.06
N LEU A 170 -5.94 2.16 17.89
CA LEU A 170 -5.22 2.16 16.61
C LEU A 170 -4.27 3.36 16.48
N ARG A 171 -4.67 4.54 16.99
CA ARG A 171 -3.79 5.72 17.08
C ARG A 171 -2.54 5.43 17.91
N GLN A 172 -2.72 4.83 19.08
CA GLN A 172 -1.60 4.48 19.96
C GLN A 172 -0.64 3.48 19.30
N LEU A 173 -1.17 2.53 18.52
CA LEU A 173 -0.36 1.58 17.77
C LEU A 173 0.37 2.20 16.59
N ALA A 174 -0.25 3.15 15.90
CA ALA A 174 0.35 3.84 14.76
C ALA A 174 1.43 4.86 15.17
N HIS A 175 1.27 5.48 16.35
CA HIS A 175 2.16 6.53 16.86
C HIS A 175 2.63 6.25 18.30
N PRO A 176 3.42 5.20 18.52
CA PRO A 176 3.83 4.79 19.87
C PRO A 176 4.63 5.87 20.62
N GLU A 177 5.32 6.77 19.93
CA GLU A 177 6.08 7.86 20.54
C GLU A 177 5.19 8.98 21.11
N ALA A 178 3.99 9.19 20.57
CA ALA A 178 3.04 10.16 21.10
C ALA A 178 2.37 9.69 22.42
N ALA A 179 2.31 8.38 22.65
CA ALA A 179 1.72 7.78 23.85
C ALA A 179 2.66 7.77 25.06
N ALA A 180 3.98 7.90 24.86
CA ALA A 180 4.99 7.88 25.92
C ALA A 180 5.24 9.26 26.58
N GLY A 181 4.61 10.33 26.09
CA GLY A 181 4.79 11.70 26.55
C GLY A 181 3.56 12.36 27.22
N ALA A 182 2.52 11.58 27.53
CA ALA A 182 1.30 12.09 28.18
C ALA A 182 1.19 11.67 29.65
#